data_43f26d57c82d0439b904ca8387bfdf99
#
_entry.id   43f26d57c82d0439b904ca8387bfdf99
#
_cell.length_a   1.000
_cell.length_b   1.000
_cell.length_c   1.000
_cell.angle_alpha   90.00
_cell.angle_beta   90.00
_cell.angle_gamma   90.00
#
_symmetry.space_group_name_H-M   'P 1'
#
loop_
_entity.id
_entity.type
_entity.pdbx_description
1 polymer ?
#
loop_
_entity_poly.entity_id
_entity_poly.type
_entity_poly.pdbx_seq_one_letter_code
_entity_poly.pdbx_strand_id
1 'polypeptide(L)'
;MKSKLPFYIVLLLLIFSGVFAAHYYQLAKEKEHPGTTDLSLEADLHLNNSRLYIKERSIERSLYHLNSAIHSIELVEEFSDSLSIEELEHAAWDLKKVRTELENGMVNYDHINHAFIIALNTVAAAQLRLSEQYLLHGKNDDAGYAIKYANEHIHNALKYANDGEINDELKAYRHIDSLVHTKLDSSRIFEIEQAITEINDIK
;
A
#
# COMPACT_ATOMS: atom_id res chain seq x y z
N MET A 1 -34.02 -49.51 2.67
CA MET A 1 -33.13 -48.43 3.16
C MET A 1 -33.23 -47.30 2.17
N LYS A 2 -33.83 -46.15 2.55
CA LYS A 2 -33.85 -44.97 1.64
C LYS A 2 -32.44 -44.33 1.64
N SER A 3 -31.88 -44.16 0.48
CA SER A 3 -30.55 -43.57 0.29
C SER A 3 -30.49 -42.16 0.90
N LYS A 4 -29.53 -41.93 1.82
CA LYS A 4 -29.26 -40.61 2.42
C LYS A 4 -28.42 -39.69 1.50
N LEU A 5 -28.10 -40.19 0.31
CA LEU A 5 -27.30 -39.49 -0.72
C LEU A 5 -27.85 -38.09 -1.07
N PRO A 6 -29.18 -37.93 -1.37
CA PRO A 6 -29.71 -36.60 -1.72
C PRO A 6 -29.59 -35.58 -0.56
N PHE A 7 -29.65 -36.01 0.68
CA PHE A 7 -29.49 -35.13 1.84
C PHE A 7 -28.05 -34.54 1.89
N TYR A 8 -27.03 -35.37 1.69
CA TYR A 8 -25.65 -34.90 1.70
C TYR A 8 -25.33 -33.96 0.52
N ILE A 9 -25.93 -34.18 -0.63
CA ILE A 9 -25.77 -33.30 -1.79
C ILE A 9 -26.37 -31.92 -1.50
N VAL A 10 -27.57 -31.85 -0.91
CA VAL A 10 -28.20 -30.57 -0.54
C VAL A 10 -27.39 -29.84 0.53
N LEU A 11 -26.89 -30.56 1.55
CA LEU A 11 -26.04 -29.98 2.60
C LEU A 11 -24.75 -29.40 2.04
N LEU A 12 -24.12 -30.10 1.09
CA LEU A 12 -22.89 -29.67 0.44
C LEU A 12 -23.12 -28.42 -0.42
N LEU A 13 -24.23 -28.35 -1.14
CA LEU A 13 -24.62 -27.15 -1.91
C LEU A 13 -24.90 -25.96 -1.01
N LEU A 14 -25.51 -26.13 0.17
CA LEU A 14 -25.74 -25.06 1.15
C LEU A 14 -24.43 -24.53 1.74
N ILE A 15 -23.46 -25.41 2.05
CA ILE A 15 -22.14 -25.00 2.53
C ILE A 15 -21.40 -24.21 1.44
N PHE A 16 -21.38 -24.72 0.20
CA PHE A 16 -20.73 -24.02 -0.92
C PHE A 16 -21.38 -22.66 -1.21
N SER A 17 -22.72 -22.58 -1.20
CA SER A 17 -23.42 -21.30 -1.43
C SER A 17 -23.15 -20.30 -0.29
N GLY A 18 -23.04 -20.76 0.96
CA GLY A 18 -22.68 -19.92 2.12
C GLY A 18 -21.26 -19.36 2.02
N VAL A 19 -20.28 -20.21 1.68
CA VAL A 19 -18.89 -19.79 1.48
C VAL A 19 -18.77 -18.84 0.29
N PHE A 20 -19.48 -19.13 -0.81
CA PHE A 20 -19.46 -18.25 -1.99
C PHE A 20 -20.12 -16.90 -1.71
N ALA A 21 -21.25 -16.89 -0.98
CA ALA A 21 -21.92 -15.66 -0.57
C ALA A 21 -21.06 -14.82 0.38
N ALA A 22 -20.37 -15.44 1.33
CA ALA A 22 -19.46 -14.76 2.25
C ALA A 22 -18.25 -14.17 1.49
N HIS A 23 -17.67 -14.93 0.58
CA HIS A 23 -16.57 -14.45 -0.27
C HIS A 23 -17.01 -13.29 -1.19
N TYR A 24 -18.20 -13.42 -1.80
CA TYR A 24 -18.77 -12.35 -2.64
C TYR A 24 -19.13 -11.10 -1.85
N TYR A 25 -19.60 -11.28 -0.60
CA TYR A 25 -19.87 -10.16 0.31
C TYR A 25 -18.59 -9.44 0.73
N GLN A 26 -17.49 -10.15 1.00
CA GLN A 26 -16.19 -9.55 1.26
C GLN A 26 -15.68 -8.77 0.04
N LEU A 27 -15.72 -9.36 -1.15
CA LEU A 27 -15.34 -8.68 -2.41
C LEU A 27 -16.24 -7.47 -2.72
N ALA A 28 -17.53 -7.52 -2.40
CA ALA A 28 -18.43 -6.38 -2.58
C ALA A 28 -18.12 -5.27 -1.57
N LYS A 29 -17.79 -5.62 -0.32
CA LYS A 29 -17.41 -4.67 0.73
C LYS A 29 -16.07 -4.00 0.40
N GLU A 30 -15.11 -4.73 -0.18
CA GLU A 30 -13.86 -4.15 -0.70
C GLU A 30 -14.11 -3.16 -1.85
N LYS A 31 -15.12 -3.41 -2.69
CA LYS A 31 -15.50 -2.49 -3.78
C LYS A 31 -16.28 -1.25 -3.33
N GLU A 32 -16.80 -1.23 -2.11
CA GLU A 32 -17.48 -0.04 -1.54
C GLU A 32 -16.51 1.04 -1.03
N HIS A 33 -15.19 0.77 -1.04
CA HIS A 33 -14.14 1.74 -0.69
C HIS A 33 -13.30 2.12 -1.95
N PRO A 34 -13.93 2.70 -2.99
CA PRO A 34 -13.20 3.11 -4.18
C PRO A 34 -12.27 4.28 -3.83
N GLY A 35 -11.01 4.08 -3.88
CA GLY A 35 -10.00 5.11 -3.66
C GLY A 35 -8.88 4.76 -2.70
N THR A 36 -9.03 3.69 -1.92
CA THR A 36 -8.00 3.32 -0.94
C THR A 36 -7.38 1.95 -1.18
N THR A 37 -8.05 1.05 -1.92
CA THR A 37 -7.75 -0.36 -1.79
C THR A 37 -6.75 -0.92 -2.78
N ASP A 38 -6.99 -0.81 -4.06
CA ASP A 38 -6.18 -1.57 -5.02
C ASP A 38 -5.04 -0.74 -5.64
N LEU A 39 -5.29 0.55 -5.90
CA LEU A 39 -4.35 1.39 -6.65
C LEU A 39 -3.03 1.62 -5.91
N SER A 40 -3.10 1.84 -4.59
CA SER A 40 -1.88 2.07 -3.81
C SER A 40 -1.01 0.81 -3.72
N LEU A 41 -1.61 -0.38 -3.50
CA LEU A 41 -0.89 -1.65 -3.46
C LEU A 41 -0.34 -2.07 -4.83
N GLU A 42 -0.93 -1.60 -5.94
CA GLU A 42 -0.36 -1.80 -7.27
C GLU A 42 0.99 -1.12 -7.42
N ALA A 43 1.21 0.05 -6.80
CA ALA A 43 2.50 0.71 -6.79
C ALA A 43 3.59 -0.19 -6.16
N ASP A 44 3.30 -0.82 -5.01
CA ASP A 44 4.20 -1.74 -4.33
C ASP A 44 4.59 -2.93 -5.20
N LEU A 45 3.58 -3.57 -5.81
CA LEU A 45 3.79 -4.70 -6.71
C LEU A 45 4.69 -4.32 -7.88
N HIS A 46 4.43 -3.17 -8.48
CA HIS A 46 5.17 -2.71 -9.64
C HIS A 46 6.60 -2.28 -9.30
N LEU A 47 6.85 -1.62 -8.17
CA LEU A 47 8.20 -1.28 -7.71
C LEU A 47 9.01 -2.56 -7.43
N ASN A 48 8.40 -3.56 -6.76
CA ASN A 48 9.06 -4.83 -6.50
C ASN A 48 9.42 -5.58 -7.81
N ASN A 49 8.51 -5.63 -8.77
CA ASN A 49 8.75 -6.25 -10.08
C ASN A 49 9.82 -5.48 -10.86
N SER A 50 9.78 -4.14 -10.85
CA SER A 50 10.82 -3.32 -11.49
C SER A 50 12.20 -3.68 -10.95
N ARG A 51 12.37 -3.73 -9.61
CA ARG A 51 13.63 -4.11 -8.98
C ARG A 51 14.08 -5.53 -9.34
N LEU A 52 13.16 -6.48 -9.38
CA LEU A 52 13.45 -7.86 -9.79
C LEU A 52 14.02 -7.90 -11.20
N TYR A 53 13.37 -7.21 -12.15
CA TYR A 53 13.82 -7.18 -13.54
C TYR A 53 15.13 -6.42 -13.75
N ILE A 54 15.45 -5.41 -12.92
CA ILE A 54 16.79 -4.77 -12.90
C ILE A 54 17.85 -5.81 -12.54
N LYS A 55 17.62 -6.63 -11.49
CA LYS A 55 18.54 -7.70 -11.08
C LYS A 55 18.71 -8.77 -12.15
N GLU A 56 17.66 -9.06 -12.90
CA GLU A 56 17.67 -9.99 -14.03
C GLU A 56 18.26 -9.36 -15.32
N ARG A 57 18.68 -8.10 -15.27
CA ARG A 57 19.17 -7.31 -16.43
C ARG A 57 18.14 -7.16 -17.54
N SER A 58 16.86 -7.25 -17.23
CA SER A 58 15.74 -7.06 -18.16
C SER A 58 15.21 -5.64 -18.04
N ILE A 59 15.98 -4.67 -18.52
CA ILE A 59 15.70 -3.24 -18.34
C ILE A 59 14.34 -2.85 -18.94
N GLU A 60 13.99 -3.35 -20.12
CA GLU A 60 12.70 -3.04 -20.75
C GLU A 60 11.51 -3.43 -19.88
N ARG A 61 11.54 -4.64 -19.27
CA ARG A 61 10.49 -5.08 -18.34
C ARG A 61 10.49 -4.24 -17.06
N SER A 62 11.66 -3.90 -16.55
CA SER A 62 11.79 -3.02 -15.41
C SER A 62 11.15 -1.66 -15.67
N LEU A 63 11.42 -1.05 -16.81
CA LEU A 63 10.83 0.23 -17.23
C LEU A 63 9.31 0.15 -17.35
N TYR A 64 8.75 -0.95 -17.88
CA TYR A 64 7.32 -1.16 -17.91
C TYR A 64 6.72 -1.10 -16.51
N HIS A 65 7.28 -1.86 -15.56
CA HIS A 65 6.77 -1.87 -14.19
C HIS A 65 6.99 -0.54 -13.47
N LEU A 66 8.13 0.12 -13.68
CA LEU A 66 8.38 1.44 -13.10
C LEU A 66 7.37 2.48 -13.58
N ASN A 67 7.04 2.49 -14.88
CA ASN A 67 5.99 3.35 -15.41
C ASN A 67 4.62 3.04 -14.82
N SER A 68 4.31 1.76 -14.61
CA SER A 68 3.05 1.37 -13.95
C SER A 68 2.99 1.83 -12.49
N ALA A 69 4.11 1.73 -11.74
CA ALA A 69 4.20 2.24 -10.37
C ALA A 69 3.98 3.76 -10.31
N ILE A 70 4.63 4.52 -11.20
CA ILE A 70 4.44 5.96 -11.30
C ILE A 70 2.97 6.30 -11.55
N HIS A 71 2.34 5.60 -12.49
CA HIS A 71 0.93 5.81 -12.79
C HIS A 71 0.01 5.48 -11.61
N SER A 72 0.28 4.40 -10.88
CA SER A 72 -0.50 4.05 -9.68
C SER A 72 -0.38 5.12 -8.59
N ILE A 73 0.81 5.72 -8.41
CA ILE A 73 1.02 6.83 -7.46
C ILE A 73 0.25 8.08 -7.90
N GLU A 74 0.30 8.44 -9.19
CA GLU A 74 -0.47 9.56 -9.75
C GLU A 74 -1.99 9.36 -9.58
N LEU A 75 -2.49 8.13 -9.62
CA LEU A 75 -3.90 7.85 -9.34
C LEU A 75 -4.27 8.01 -7.86
N VAL A 76 -3.33 7.80 -6.91
CA VAL A 76 -3.57 8.06 -5.48
C VAL A 76 -3.79 9.55 -5.21
N GLU A 77 -3.19 10.44 -6.00
CA GLU A 77 -3.37 11.90 -5.89
C GLU A 77 -4.84 12.31 -6.00
N GLU A 78 -5.66 11.62 -6.83
CA GLU A 78 -7.08 11.93 -7.04
C GLU A 78 -7.91 11.86 -5.75
N PHE A 79 -7.43 11.12 -4.74
CA PHE A 79 -8.12 10.89 -3.47
C PHE A 79 -7.38 11.50 -2.27
N SER A 80 -6.32 12.27 -2.52
CA SER A 80 -5.43 12.79 -1.51
C SER A 80 -5.73 14.26 -1.19
N ASP A 81 -5.34 14.71 0.02
CA ASP A 81 -5.35 16.13 0.36
C ASP A 81 -4.21 16.89 -0.36
N SER A 82 -4.26 18.22 -0.31
CA SER A 82 -3.31 19.07 -1.05
C SER A 82 -1.85 18.87 -0.66
N LEU A 83 -1.56 18.53 0.60
CA LEU A 83 -0.20 18.26 1.07
C LEU A 83 0.29 16.91 0.56
N SER A 84 -0.56 15.89 0.62
CA SER A 84 -0.26 14.57 0.08
C SER A 84 -0.04 14.62 -1.43
N ILE A 85 -0.81 15.42 -2.17
CA ILE A 85 -0.62 15.60 -3.63
C ILE A 85 0.79 16.12 -3.91
N GLU A 86 1.23 17.20 -3.24
CA GLU A 86 2.57 17.77 -3.43
C GLU A 86 3.67 16.73 -3.15
N GLU A 87 3.53 15.97 -2.07
CA GLU A 87 4.50 14.92 -1.71
C GLU A 87 4.50 13.75 -2.72
N LEU A 88 3.32 13.32 -3.20
CA LEU A 88 3.18 12.26 -4.21
C LEU A 88 3.76 12.68 -5.56
N GLU A 89 3.53 13.93 -6.00
CA GLU A 89 4.15 14.50 -7.20
C GLU A 89 5.68 14.47 -7.12
N HIS A 90 6.26 14.82 -5.96
CA HIS A 90 7.70 14.74 -5.72
C HIS A 90 8.22 13.30 -5.80
N ALA A 91 7.54 12.36 -5.17
CA ALA A 91 7.90 10.94 -5.22
C ALA A 91 7.82 10.39 -6.66
N ALA A 92 6.77 10.71 -7.40
CA ALA A 92 6.63 10.33 -8.80
C ALA A 92 7.75 10.93 -9.67
N TRP A 93 8.17 12.17 -9.39
CA TRP A 93 9.28 12.81 -10.10
C TRP A 93 10.62 12.10 -9.84
N ASP A 94 10.92 11.68 -8.61
CA ASP A 94 12.14 10.91 -8.31
C ASP A 94 12.14 9.55 -9.01
N LEU A 95 11.00 8.86 -9.07
CA LEU A 95 10.86 7.64 -9.86
C LEU A 95 11.06 7.89 -11.37
N LYS A 96 10.61 9.03 -11.90
CA LYS A 96 10.85 9.44 -13.30
C LYS A 96 12.35 9.71 -13.58
N LYS A 97 13.12 10.17 -12.59
CA LYS A 97 14.58 10.25 -12.70
C LYS A 97 15.22 8.87 -12.79
N VAL A 98 14.84 7.96 -11.86
CA VAL A 98 15.30 6.56 -11.90
C VAL A 98 15.01 5.93 -13.27
N ARG A 99 13.80 6.14 -13.80
CA ARG A 99 13.45 5.69 -15.15
C ARG A 99 14.41 6.19 -16.21
N THR A 100 14.70 7.51 -16.21
CA THR A 100 15.61 8.12 -17.18
C THR A 100 17.04 7.56 -17.06
N GLU A 101 17.51 7.30 -15.85
CA GLU A 101 18.80 6.65 -15.62
C GLU A 101 18.84 5.24 -16.21
N LEU A 102 17.80 4.44 -15.97
CA LEU A 102 17.68 3.09 -16.52
C LEU A 102 17.62 3.09 -18.06
N GLU A 103 16.88 4.04 -18.67
CA GLU A 103 16.82 4.23 -20.13
C GLU A 103 18.20 4.52 -20.72
N ASN A 104 19.06 5.23 -19.98
CA ASN A 104 20.44 5.52 -20.35
C ASN A 104 21.43 4.42 -19.97
N GLY A 105 20.96 3.27 -19.49
CA GLY A 105 21.79 2.14 -19.11
C GLY A 105 22.53 2.33 -17.78
N MET A 106 22.18 3.34 -16.99
CA MET A 106 22.76 3.58 -15.67
C MET A 106 21.95 2.82 -14.61
N VAL A 107 22.61 1.94 -13.87
CA VAL A 107 22.01 1.17 -12.79
C VAL A 107 22.72 1.51 -11.49
N ASN A 108 22.10 2.37 -10.69
CA ASN A 108 22.52 2.71 -9.34
C ASN A 108 21.51 2.14 -8.33
N TYR A 109 21.82 1.01 -7.72
CA TYR A 109 20.90 0.33 -6.79
C TYR A 109 20.57 1.15 -5.55
N ASP A 110 21.52 1.93 -5.03
CA ASP A 110 21.28 2.76 -3.84
C ASP A 110 20.27 3.87 -4.16
N HIS A 111 20.45 4.54 -5.30
CA HIS A 111 19.50 5.56 -5.75
C HIS A 111 18.12 4.96 -6.06
N ILE A 112 18.07 3.81 -6.74
CA ILE A 112 16.82 3.11 -7.06
C ILE A 112 16.08 2.73 -5.79
N ASN A 113 16.77 2.09 -4.83
CA ASN A 113 16.17 1.67 -3.57
C ASN A 113 15.66 2.86 -2.76
N HIS A 114 16.46 3.92 -2.66
CA HIS A 114 16.06 5.14 -1.95
C HIS A 114 14.82 5.79 -2.56
N ALA A 115 14.76 5.93 -3.88
CA ALA A 115 13.56 6.45 -4.56
C ALA A 115 12.33 5.56 -4.33
N PHE A 116 12.49 4.23 -4.23
CA PHE A 116 11.40 3.31 -3.93
C PHE A 116 10.93 3.44 -2.47
N ILE A 117 11.84 3.63 -1.52
CA ILE A 117 11.51 3.91 -0.11
C ILE A 117 10.71 5.21 -0.03
N ILE A 118 11.21 6.29 -0.62
CA ILE A 118 10.51 7.60 -0.62
C ILE A 118 9.10 7.44 -1.19
N ALA A 119 8.95 6.76 -2.32
CA ALA A 119 7.65 6.57 -2.95
C ALA A 119 6.67 5.83 -2.04
N LEU A 120 7.08 4.72 -1.43
CA LEU A 120 6.24 3.92 -0.54
C LEU A 120 5.90 4.66 0.76
N ASN A 121 6.87 5.36 1.34
CA ASN A 121 6.67 6.16 2.54
C ASN A 121 5.69 7.32 2.27
N THR A 122 5.77 7.94 1.11
CA THR A 122 4.85 9.01 0.72
C THR A 122 3.42 8.49 0.56
N VAL A 123 3.24 7.34 -0.09
CA VAL A 123 1.92 6.70 -0.20
C VAL A 123 1.39 6.30 1.17
N ALA A 124 2.23 5.75 2.06
CA ALA A 124 1.85 5.43 3.42
C ALA A 124 1.39 6.67 4.22
N ALA A 125 2.11 7.77 4.13
CA ALA A 125 1.73 9.03 4.78
C ALA A 125 0.39 9.56 4.25
N ALA A 126 0.14 9.49 2.94
CA ALA A 126 -1.15 9.86 2.34
C ALA A 126 -2.29 8.98 2.86
N GLN A 127 -2.09 7.67 3.01
CA GLN A 127 -3.08 6.76 3.59
C GLN A 127 -3.36 7.07 5.07
N LEU A 128 -2.34 7.42 5.85
CA LEU A 128 -2.54 7.82 7.25
C LEU A 128 -3.34 9.13 7.36
N ARG A 129 -3.06 10.14 6.53
CA ARG A 129 -3.86 11.37 6.49
C ARG A 129 -5.32 11.10 6.08
N LEU A 130 -5.53 10.19 5.16
CA LEU A 130 -6.88 9.75 4.79
C LEU A 130 -7.57 9.07 5.97
N SER A 131 -6.84 8.27 6.77
CA SER A 131 -7.39 7.65 7.98
C SER A 131 -7.82 8.67 9.02
N GLU A 132 -7.06 9.77 9.22
CA GLU A 132 -7.45 10.88 10.09
C GLU A 132 -8.76 11.50 9.64
N GLN A 133 -8.90 11.77 8.34
CA GLN A 133 -10.14 12.31 7.78
C GLN A 133 -11.32 11.37 8.04
N TYR A 134 -11.15 10.08 7.87
CA TYR A 134 -12.18 9.10 8.18
C TYR A 134 -12.57 9.10 9.67
N LEU A 135 -11.60 9.18 10.59
CA LEU A 135 -11.87 9.25 12.03
C LEU A 135 -12.62 10.53 12.42
N LEU A 136 -12.27 11.68 11.83
CA LEU A 136 -12.98 12.94 12.03
C LEU A 136 -14.45 12.87 11.60
N HIS A 137 -14.77 12.01 10.63
CA HIS A 137 -16.13 11.79 10.14
C HIS A 137 -16.82 10.57 10.78
N GLY A 138 -16.20 9.93 11.79
CA GLY A 138 -16.73 8.76 12.48
C GLY A 138 -16.73 7.47 11.65
N LYS A 139 -15.98 7.43 10.57
CA LYS A 139 -15.80 6.27 9.65
C LYS A 139 -14.66 5.38 10.11
N ASN A 140 -14.80 4.77 11.29
CA ASN A 140 -13.70 4.03 11.92
C ASN A 140 -13.24 2.80 11.13
N ASP A 141 -14.15 2.11 10.43
CA ASP A 141 -13.80 0.96 9.60
C ASP A 141 -12.94 1.40 8.40
N ASP A 142 -13.31 2.49 7.73
CA ASP A 142 -12.55 3.05 6.61
C ASP A 142 -11.17 3.52 7.04
N ALA A 143 -11.08 4.16 8.21
CA ALA A 143 -9.81 4.54 8.82
C ALA A 143 -8.91 3.32 9.08
N GLY A 144 -9.49 2.21 9.57
CA GLY A 144 -8.77 0.97 9.80
C GLY A 144 -8.18 0.37 8.53
N TYR A 145 -8.90 0.43 7.42
CA TYR A 145 -8.38 -0.01 6.12
C TYR A 145 -7.22 0.88 5.66
N ALA A 146 -7.35 2.20 5.75
CA ALA A 146 -6.30 3.12 5.35
C ALA A 146 -5.00 2.91 6.17
N ILE A 147 -5.10 2.72 7.50
CA ILE A 147 -3.95 2.39 8.36
C ILE A 147 -3.32 1.06 7.96
N LYS A 148 -4.13 0.05 7.66
CA LYS A 148 -3.62 -1.25 7.20
C LYS A 148 -2.82 -1.11 5.90
N TYR A 149 -3.30 -0.31 4.94
CA TYR A 149 -2.55 -0.08 3.69
C TYR A 149 -1.26 0.69 3.95
N ALA A 150 -1.29 1.73 4.81
CA ALA A 150 -0.07 2.41 5.22
C ALA A 150 0.97 1.43 5.81
N ASN A 151 0.52 0.50 6.66
CA ASN A 151 1.39 -0.54 7.24
C ASN A 151 2.02 -1.44 6.17
N GLU A 152 1.25 -1.85 5.15
CA GLU A 152 1.76 -2.66 4.04
C GLU A 152 2.82 -1.90 3.22
N HIS A 153 2.62 -0.61 2.95
CA HIS A 153 3.60 0.20 2.22
C HIS A 153 4.92 0.32 2.97
N ILE A 154 4.90 0.63 4.27
CA ILE A 154 6.12 0.70 5.10
C ILE A 154 6.78 -0.69 5.21
N HIS A 155 5.99 -1.76 5.35
CA HIS A 155 6.52 -3.12 5.31
C HIS A 155 7.24 -3.43 3.99
N ASN A 156 6.74 -2.92 2.88
CA ASN A 156 7.36 -3.08 1.57
C ASN A 156 8.60 -2.18 1.41
N ALA A 157 8.61 -0.96 1.97
CA ALA A 157 9.77 -0.07 2.00
C ALA A 157 10.97 -0.72 2.72
N LEU A 158 10.75 -1.44 3.82
CA LEU A 158 11.78 -2.21 4.53
C LEU A 158 12.59 -3.15 3.62
N LYS A 159 12.03 -3.65 2.53
CA LYS A 159 12.72 -4.54 1.57
C LYS A 159 13.80 -3.84 0.76
N TYR A 160 13.76 -2.52 0.73
CA TYR A 160 14.69 -1.66 -0.02
C TYR A 160 15.69 -0.96 0.89
N ALA A 161 15.39 -0.84 2.21
CA ALA A 161 16.20 -0.13 3.17
C ALA A 161 17.60 -0.76 3.30
N ASN A 162 18.60 0.09 3.36
CA ASN A 162 19.98 -0.27 3.69
C ASN A 162 20.23 -0.23 5.21
N ASP A 163 21.44 -0.57 5.66
CA ASP A 163 21.79 -0.62 7.09
C ASP A 163 21.58 0.72 7.82
N GLY A 164 21.64 1.85 7.12
CA GLY A 164 21.43 3.18 7.69
C GLY A 164 19.95 3.54 7.84
N GLU A 165 19.12 3.08 6.94
CA GLU A 165 17.68 3.41 6.86
C GLU A 165 16.80 2.42 7.63
N ILE A 166 17.24 1.16 7.77
CA ILE A 166 16.41 0.05 8.26
C ILE A 166 15.86 0.28 9.68
N ASN A 167 16.58 0.97 10.55
CA ASN A 167 16.12 1.20 11.92
C ASN A 167 14.96 2.21 11.98
N ASP A 168 15.00 3.23 11.15
CA ASP A 168 13.97 4.27 11.10
C ASP A 168 12.72 3.71 10.43
N GLU A 169 12.86 2.98 9.32
CA GLU A 169 11.79 2.23 8.68
C GLU A 169 11.13 1.23 9.63
N LEU A 170 11.92 0.47 10.38
CA LEU A 170 11.42 -0.50 11.34
C LEU A 170 10.68 0.16 12.51
N LYS A 171 11.11 1.35 12.92
CA LYS A 171 10.43 2.14 13.94
C LYS A 171 9.06 2.59 13.45
N ALA A 172 8.99 3.19 12.25
CA ALA A 172 7.73 3.60 11.63
C ALA A 172 6.79 2.41 11.44
N TYR A 173 7.29 1.29 10.91
CA TYR A 173 6.52 0.06 10.75
C TYR A 173 5.89 -0.40 12.08
N ARG A 174 6.67 -0.50 13.16
CA ARG A 174 6.17 -0.96 14.47
C ARG A 174 5.11 -0.01 15.04
N HIS A 175 5.26 1.28 14.83
CA HIS A 175 4.28 2.26 15.29
C HIS A 175 2.94 2.06 14.55
N ILE A 176 2.97 1.98 13.22
CA ILE A 176 1.76 1.80 12.42
C ILE A 176 1.13 0.43 12.67
N ASP A 177 1.94 -0.63 12.80
CA ASP A 177 1.47 -1.97 13.13
C ASP A 177 0.71 -1.98 14.48
N SER A 178 1.17 -1.21 15.46
CA SER A 178 0.44 -1.03 16.71
C SER A 178 -0.94 -0.40 16.53
N LEU A 179 -1.08 0.54 15.58
CA LEU A 179 -2.37 1.18 15.26
C LEU A 179 -3.34 0.20 14.59
N VAL A 180 -2.85 -0.70 13.74
CA VAL A 180 -3.67 -1.74 13.08
C VAL A 180 -4.39 -2.62 14.10
N HIS A 181 -3.78 -2.86 15.25
CA HIS A 181 -4.30 -3.77 16.29
C HIS A 181 -5.06 -3.07 17.41
N THR A 182 -5.24 -1.74 17.35
CA THR A 182 -5.96 -0.96 18.35
C THR A 182 -7.39 -0.63 17.92
N LYS A 183 -8.26 -0.38 18.91
CA LYS A 183 -9.57 0.18 18.63
C LYS A 183 -9.42 1.62 18.14
N LEU A 184 -9.93 1.88 16.96
CA LEU A 184 -9.85 3.19 16.32
C LEU A 184 -11.04 4.08 16.72
N ASP A 185 -10.73 5.28 17.14
CA ASP A 185 -11.63 6.40 17.32
C ASP A 185 -10.86 7.73 17.23
N SER A 186 -11.53 8.86 17.32
CA SER A 186 -10.89 10.17 17.17
C SER A 186 -9.77 10.46 18.19
N SER A 187 -9.67 9.71 19.29
CA SER A 187 -8.56 9.88 20.26
C SER A 187 -7.21 9.41 19.70
N ARG A 188 -7.22 8.63 18.62
CA ARG A 188 -6.02 8.08 17.97
C ARG A 188 -5.39 9.02 16.92
N ILE A 189 -6.03 10.13 16.60
CA ILE A 189 -5.52 11.08 15.60
C ILE A 189 -4.09 11.53 15.94
N PHE A 190 -3.80 11.84 17.20
CA PHE A 190 -2.46 12.25 17.61
C PHE A 190 -1.39 11.16 17.37
N GLU A 191 -1.72 9.89 17.58
CA GLU A 191 -0.80 8.77 17.31
C GLU A 191 -0.56 8.62 15.80
N ILE A 192 -1.59 8.84 14.98
CA ILE A 192 -1.47 8.83 13.51
C ILE A 192 -0.59 9.99 13.03
N GLU A 193 -0.78 11.20 13.54
CA GLU A 193 0.08 12.37 13.25
C GLU A 193 1.54 12.11 13.61
N GLN A 194 1.80 11.43 14.74
CA GLN A 194 3.15 11.01 15.10
C GLN A 194 3.74 10.00 14.10
N ALA A 195 2.95 9.02 13.66
CA ALA A 195 3.40 8.06 12.66
C ALA A 195 3.72 8.73 11.31
N ILE A 196 2.91 9.69 10.87
CA ILE A 196 3.18 10.51 9.68
C ILE A 196 4.50 11.28 9.83
N THR A 197 4.73 11.88 11.01
CA THR A 197 5.98 12.60 11.29
C THR A 197 7.19 11.66 11.20
N GLU A 198 7.12 10.48 11.82
CA GLU A 198 8.19 9.48 11.75
C GLU A 198 8.51 9.05 10.32
N ILE A 199 7.49 8.84 9.48
CA ILE A 199 7.67 8.53 8.06
C ILE A 199 8.36 9.70 7.33
N ASN A 200 7.94 10.93 7.59
CA ASN A 200 8.49 12.10 6.92
C ASN A 200 9.94 12.38 7.32
N ASP A 201 10.38 11.96 8.49
CA ASP A 201 11.77 12.07 8.95
C ASP A 201 12.73 11.08 8.24
N ILE A 202 12.19 10.03 7.58
CA ILE A 202 12.98 9.03 6.83
C ILE A 202 13.33 9.51 5.41
N LYS A 203 12.64 10.50 4.87
CA LYS A 203 12.76 10.98 3.46
C LYS A 203 14.07 11.70 3.15
#